data_601a07d6c74fd51723a9905a70387d44
#
_entry.id   601a07d6c74fd51723a9905a70387d44
#
_cell.length_a   1.000
_cell.length_b   1.000
_cell.length_c   1.000
_cell.angle_alpha   90.00
_cell.angle_beta   90.00
_cell.angle_gamma   90.00
#
_symmetry.space_group_name_H-M   'P 1'
#
loop_
_entity.id
_entity.type
_entity.pdbx_description
1 polymer ?
#
loop_
_entity_poly.entity_id
_entity_poly.type
_entity_poly.pdbx_seq_one_letter_code
_entity_poly.pdbx_strand_id
1 'polypeptide(L)'
;MSPDPIPYDAPVVERGFGFFETLLLVGRRAVLWDAHLRRLLATLEALELPAPSGEAVESASRAALAGIADDDAERSLRLSWIAIGHDVEQPASWRLDASVRAIPPNTLERREGSRAMTAPDRFRRDSSGFKSTSYFGAVAALRHARKAGCHEALFRDGDAYVEGSSTALVAWNGGRLAGLGPGGLPSVTAEAFLEGAGERRGVGRGELLAGSFLLGSLTTAAPVLSLDGEECARPPAMLRAIEAFRERLRSDAALQKTL
;
A
#
# COMPACT_ATOMS: atom_id res chain seq x y z
N MET A 1 9.75 -2.99 25.51
CA MET A 1 11.22 -2.99 25.24
C MET A 1 11.41 -2.50 23.82
N SER A 2 12.35 -1.58 23.57
CA SER A 2 12.71 -1.21 22.19
C SER A 2 13.39 -2.42 21.54
N PRO A 3 13.06 -2.75 20.27
CA PRO A 3 13.76 -3.84 19.59
C PRO A 3 15.26 -3.52 19.49
N ASP A 4 16.09 -4.54 19.45
CA ASP A 4 17.55 -4.39 19.27
C ASP A 4 17.83 -3.58 18.00
N PRO A 5 18.85 -2.69 18.01
CA PRO A 5 19.19 -1.91 16.84
C PRO A 5 19.56 -2.83 15.67
N ILE A 6 19.17 -2.41 14.45
CA ILE A 6 19.59 -3.12 13.24
C ILE A 6 21.02 -2.70 12.94
N PRO A 7 21.97 -3.67 12.78
CA PRO A 7 23.32 -3.35 12.33
C PRO A 7 23.28 -2.59 11.00
N TYR A 8 24.16 -1.62 10.82
CA TYR A 8 24.13 -0.77 9.63
C TYR A 8 24.53 -1.55 8.36
N ASP A 9 25.32 -2.60 8.50
CA ASP A 9 25.77 -3.53 7.47
C ASP A 9 24.82 -4.73 7.25
N ALA A 10 23.65 -4.71 7.88
CA ALA A 10 22.62 -5.72 7.61
C ALA A 10 22.07 -5.59 6.18
N PRO A 11 21.75 -6.70 5.49
CA PRO A 11 21.23 -6.70 4.12
C PRO A 11 20.00 -5.81 3.91
N VAL A 12 19.16 -5.66 4.93
CA VAL A 12 18.01 -4.75 4.87
C VAL A 12 18.44 -3.28 4.79
N VAL A 13 19.55 -2.91 5.41
CA VAL A 13 20.07 -1.54 5.38
C VAL A 13 20.86 -1.28 4.09
N GLU A 14 21.76 -2.18 3.72
CA GLU A 14 22.63 -2.02 2.55
C GLU A 14 21.91 -2.21 1.22
N ARG A 15 20.95 -3.13 1.15
CA ARG A 15 20.31 -3.55 -0.10
C ARG A 15 18.79 -3.44 -0.09
N GLY A 16 18.19 -3.02 1.02
CA GLY A 16 16.73 -3.03 1.15
C GLY A 16 16.14 -4.44 1.17
N PHE A 17 16.92 -5.45 1.62
CA PHE A 17 16.48 -6.85 1.61
C PHE A 17 15.56 -7.15 2.79
N GLY A 18 14.32 -6.91 2.58
CA GLY A 18 13.23 -7.14 3.51
C GLY A 18 11.89 -6.90 2.85
N PHE A 19 10.84 -7.27 3.55
CA PHE A 19 9.46 -7.16 3.09
C PHE A 19 8.61 -6.52 4.17
N PHE A 20 7.53 -5.88 3.78
CA PHE A 20 6.67 -5.26 4.77
C PHE A 20 5.21 -5.26 4.36
N GLU A 21 4.36 -5.21 5.36
CA GLU A 21 2.96 -4.89 5.22
C GLU A 21 2.62 -3.63 6.01
N THR A 22 1.60 -2.92 5.53
CA THR A 22 1.03 -1.77 6.24
C THR A 22 -0.48 -1.93 6.23
N LEU A 23 -1.05 -2.05 7.40
CA LEU A 23 -2.47 -2.28 7.61
C LEU A 23 -3.11 -1.04 8.26
N LEU A 24 -4.35 -0.77 7.91
CA LEU A 24 -5.20 0.12 8.67
C LEU A 24 -5.63 -0.60 9.96
N LEU A 25 -5.54 0.10 11.07
CA LEU A 25 -6.18 -0.27 12.32
C LEU A 25 -7.36 0.67 12.56
N VAL A 26 -8.47 0.11 13.02
CA VAL A 26 -9.59 0.83 13.63
C VAL A 26 -9.64 0.37 15.09
N GLY A 27 -9.17 1.20 16.00
CA GLY A 27 -8.89 0.79 17.36
C GLY A 27 -7.82 -0.32 17.40
N ARG A 28 -8.22 -1.49 17.88
CA ARG A 28 -7.39 -2.71 17.92
C ARG A 28 -7.72 -3.71 16.80
N ARG A 29 -8.57 -3.34 15.86
CA ARG A 29 -8.99 -4.21 14.74
C ARG A 29 -8.15 -3.93 13.52
N ALA A 30 -7.45 -4.93 13.02
CA ALA A 30 -6.65 -4.86 11.78
C ALA A 30 -7.54 -5.13 10.56
N VAL A 31 -7.61 -4.18 9.65
CA VAL A 31 -8.42 -4.25 8.43
C VAL A 31 -7.69 -5.09 7.38
N LEU A 32 -8.41 -6.03 6.76
CA LEU A 32 -7.93 -6.94 5.70
C LEU A 32 -6.71 -7.78 6.13
N TRP A 33 -6.64 -8.14 7.42
CA TRP A 33 -5.53 -8.87 8.02
C TRP A 33 -5.10 -10.10 7.21
N ASP A 34 -6.03 -11.00 6.94
CA ASP A 34 -5.70 -12.26 6.27
C ASP A 34 -5.20 -12.05 4.84
N ALA A 35 -5.70 -11.04 4.15
CA ALA A 35 -5.24 -10.70 2.80
C ALA A 35 -3.82 -10.12 2.80
N HIS A 36 -3.47 -9.29 3.79
CA HIS A 36 -2.12 -8.79 3.98
C HIS A 36 -1.14 -9.91 4.33
N LEU A 37 -1.52 -10.79 5.26
CA LEU A 37 -0.68 -11.91 5.63
C LEU A 37 -0.47 -12.88 4.45
N ARG A 38 -1.53 -13.21 3.71
CA ARG A 38 -1.41 -14.04 2.49
C ARG A 38 -0.46 -13.42 1.48
N ARG A 39 -0.51 -12.10 1.23
CA ARG A 39 0.41 -11.45 0.28
C ARG A 39 1.86 -11.54 0.76
N LEU A 40 2.14 -11.31 2.03
CA LEU A 40 3.48 -11.45 2.60
C LEU A 40 4.00 -12.90 2.42
N LEU A 41 3.22 -13.88 2.84
CA LEU A 41 3.61 -15.28 2.75
C LEU A 41 3.80 -15.76 1.31
N ALA A 42 2.89 -15.40 0.40
CA ALA A 42 3.03 -15.71 -1.03
C ALA A 42 4.27 -15.07 -1.66
N THR A 43 4.65 -13.85 -1.21
CA THR A 43 5.89 -13.22 -1.64
C THR A 43 7.11 -14.01 -1.19
N LEU A 44 7.15 -14.44 0.06
CA LEU A 44 8.27 -15.20 0.62
C LEU A 44 8.38 -16.59 0.00
N GLU A 45 7.25 -17.25 -0.25
CA GLU A 45 7.19 -18.53 -0.97
C GLU A 45 7.72 -18.40 -2.40
N ALA A 46 7.26 -17.39 -3.15
CA ALA A 46 7.71 -17.16 -4.53
C ALA A 46 9.21 -16.85 -4.65
N LEU A 47 9.82 -16.38 -3.58
CA LEU A 47 11.25 -16.07 -3.49
C LEU A 47 12.06 -17.15 -2.75
N GLU A 48 11.41 -18.26 -2.40
CA GLU A 48 12.03 -19.38 -1.64
C GLU A 48 12.71 -18.92 -0.33
N LEU A 49 12.11 -17.92 0.34
CA LEU A 49 12.64 -17.33 1.56
C LEU A 49 11.93 -17.87 2.81
N PRO A 50 12.64 -17.92 3.96
CA PRO A 50 12.01 -18.26 5.23
C PRO A 50 10.82 -17.34 5.53
N ALA A 51 9.72 -17.90 6.03
CA ALA A 51 8.53 -17.17 6.39
C ALA A 51 8.26 -17.22 7.91
N PRO A 52 7.74 -16.14 8.51
CA PRO A 52 7.27 -16.18 9.89
C PRO A 52 6.00 -17.03 9.98
N SER A 53 5.79 -17.70 11.11
CA SER A 53 4.51 -18.35 11.36
C SER A 53 3.40 -17.30 11.56
N GLY A 54 2.14 -17.64 11.22
CA GLY A 54 1.01 -16.75 11.45
C GLY A 54 0.87 -16.37 12.93
N GLU A 55 1.16 -17.31 13.85
CA GLU A 55 1.16 -17.06 15.29
C GLU A 55 2.21 -16.04 15.70
N ALA A 56 3.43 -16.14 15.16
CA ALA A 56 4.50 -15.15 15.42
C ALA A 56 4.09 -13.75 14.95
N VAL A 57 3.47 -13.63 13.75
CA VAL A 57 2.99 -12.34 13.23
C VAL A 57 1.89 -11.76 14.12
N GLU A 58 0.95 -12.59 14.56
CA GLU A 58 -0.13 -12.17 15.45
C GLU A 58 0.40 -11.75 16.83
N SER A 59 1.32 -12.52 17.41
CA SER A 59 1.96 -12.22 18.69
C SER A 59 2.73 -10.89 18.64
N ALA A 60 3.54 -10.68 17.60
CA ALA A 60 4.27 -9.42 17.40
C ALA A 60 3.32 -8.22 17.26
N SER A 61 2.21 -8.41 16.54
CA SER A 61 1.18 -7.38 16.36
C SER A 61 0.48 -7.02 17.66
N ARG A 62 0.10 -8.02 18.46
CA ARG A 62 -0.47 -7.80 19.80
C ARG A 62 0.50 -7.07 20.73
N ALA A 63 1.78 -7.44 20.69
CA ALA A 63 2.81 -6.76 21.46
C ALA A 63 2.97 -5.29 21.04
N ALA A 64 2.89 -4.98 19.73
CA ALA A 64 2.94 -3.62 19.23
C ALA A 64 1.69 -2.78 19.62
N LEU A 65 0.57 -3.45 19.87
CA LEU A 65 -0.68 -2.83 20.35
C LEU A 65 -0.72 -2.66 21.87
N ALA A 66 0.26 -3.19 22.61
CA ALA A 66 0.32 -3.02 24.05
C ALA A 66 0.42 -1.52 24.40
N GLY A 67 -0.54 -1.02 25.20
CA GLY A 67 -0.62 0.40 25.57
C GLY A 67 -1.37 1.29 24.56
N ILE A 68 -1.84 0.74 23.44
CA ILE A 68 -2.77 1.46 22.55
C ILE A 68 -4.18 1.41 23.16
N ALA A 69 -4.83 2.56 23.24
CA ALA A 69 -6.19 2.66 23.74
C ALA A 69 -7.16 1.82 22.87
N ASP A 70 -8.13 1.22 23.54
CA ASP A 70 -9.25 0.54 22.87
C ASP A 70 -10.32 1.60 22.54
N ASP A 71 -10.11 2.25 21.42
CA ASP A 71 -10.93 3.30 20.85
C ASP A 71 -11.22 3.01 19.37
N ASP A 72 -11.94 3.88 18.67
CA ASP A 72 -12.17 3.76 17.24
C ASP A 72 -11.21 4.62 16.40
N ALA A 73 -10.11 5.10 16.99
CA ALA A 73 -9.13 5.90 16.25
C ALA A 73 -8.39 5.06 15.22
N GLU A 74 -8.21 5.64 14.04
CA GLU A 74 -7.46 5.01 12.97
C GLU A 74 -5.95 5.17 13.19
N ARG A 75 -5.23 4.07 12.98
CA ARG A 75 -3.76 4.00 13.09
C ARG A 75 -3.19 3.12 11.96
N SER A 76 -1.91 3.13 11.81
CA SER A 76 -1.21 2.19 10.92
C SER A 76 -0.48 1.12 11.75
N LEU A 77 -0.70 -0.15 11.41
CA LEU A 77 0.16 -1.25 11.82
C LEU A 77 1.15 -1.54 10.68
N ARG A 78 2.43 -1.49 10.97
CA ARG A 78 3.47 -1.92 10.05
C ARG A 78 4.09 -3.21 10.56
N LEU A 79 4.12 -4.20 9.69
CA LEU A 79 4.84 -5.46 9.86
C LEU A 79 6.05 -5.43 8.93
N SER A 80 7.22 -5.80 9.41
CA SER A 80 8.44 -5.87 8.59
C SER A 80 9.15 -7.19 8.85
N TRP A 81 9.45 -7.92 7.79
CA TRP A 81 10.25 -9.15 7.79
C TRP A 81 11.56 -8.84 7.11
N ILE A 82 12.64 -8.77 7.87
CA ILE A 82 13.91 -8.20 7.44
C ILE A 82 15.08 -9.16 7.61
N ALA A 83 15.96 -9.17 6.61
CA ALA A 83 17.18 -9.96 6.63
C ALA A 83 18.22 -9.34 7.56
N ILE A 84 18.80 -10.15 8.41
CA ILE A 84 19.83 -9.78 9.41
C ILE A 84 21.09 -10.62 9.16
N GLY A 85 22.26 -10.03 9.39
CA GLY A 85 23.56 -10.63 9.17
C GLY A 85 24.38 -9.82 8.18
N HIS A 86 25.49 -10.36 7.68
CA HIS A 86 26.39 -9.67 6.74
C HIS A 86 26.32 -10.22 5.32
N ASP A 87 25.79 -11.45 5.16
CA ASP A 87 25.68 -12.09 3.86
C ASP A 87 24.33 -11.77 3.23
N VAL A 88 24.35 -11.17 2.03
CA VAL A 88 23.14 -10.77 1.29
C VAL A 88 22.46 -11.98 0.67
N GLU A 89 23.22 -12.99 0.23
CA GLU A 89 22.67 -14.18 -0.43
C GLU A 89 22.16 -15.18 0.62
N GLN A 90 22.83 -15.26 1.76
CA GLN A 90 22.48 -16.15 2.87
C GLN A 90 22.42 -15.39 4.20
N PRO A 91 21.35 -14.64 4.44
CA PRO A 91 21.19 -13.91 5.69
C PRO A 91 21.28 -14.86 6.89
N ALA A 92 22.03 -14.46 7.93
CA ALA A 92 22.21 -15.28 9.12
C ALA A 92 20.90 -15.55 9.86
N SER A 93 19.95 -14.61 9.78
CA SER A 93 18.61 -14.75 10.37
C SER A 93 17.62 -13.79 9.73
N TRP A 94 16.36 -13.97 10.07
CA TRP A 94 15.27 -13.08 9.72
C TRP A 94 14.57 -12.58 10.98
N ARG A 95 14.20 -11.31 10.98
CA ARG A 95 13.54 -10.68 12.11
C ARG A 95 12.18 -10.10 11.72
N LEU A 96 11.20 -10.39 12.55
CA LEU A 96 9.87 -9.80 12.46
C LEU A 96 9.78 -8.59 13.40
N ASP A 97 9.53 -7.42 12.84
CA ASP A 97 9.23 -6.20 13.58
C ASP A 97 7.79 -5.77 13.33
N ALA A 98 7.09 -5.37 14.39
CA ALA A 98 5.77 -4.78 14.32
C ALA A 98 5.76 -3.41 15.01
N SER A 99 5.09 -2.43 14.41
CA SER A 99 4.96 -1.10 15.03
C SER A 99 3.62 -0.46 14.70
N VAL A 100 3.05 0.26 15.65
CA VAL A 100 1.82 1.04 15.50
C VAL A 100 2.15 2.52 15.52
N ARG A 101 1.56 3.28 14.60
CA ARG A 101 1.79 4.72 14.45
C ARG A 101 0.49 5.44 14.07
N ALA A 102 0.41 6.73 14.37
CA ALA A 102 -0.63 7.58 13.80
C ALA A 102 -0.53 7.59 12.26
N ILE A 103 -1.67 7.73 11.60
CA ILE A 103 -1.69 7.94 10.15
C ILE A 103 -1.12 9.33 9.86
N PRO A 104 -0.15 9.47 8.94
CA PRO A 104 0.41 10.77 8.61
C PRO A 104 -0.66 11.76 8.12
N PRO A 105 -0.67 13.03 8.55
CA PRO A 105 -1.68 14.02 8.14
C PRO A 105 -1.84 14.13 6.62
N ASN A 106 -0.75 14.12 5.88
CA ASN A 106 -0.76 14.17 4.41
C ASN A 106 -1.40 12.92 3.76
N THR A 107 -1.54 11.81 4.48
CA THR A 107 -2.29 10.65 4.01
C THR A 107 -3.79 10.88 4.21
N LEU A 108 -4.19 11.51 5.31
CA LEU A 108 -5.57 11.89 5.55
C LEU A 108 -6.04 12.94 4.53
N GLU A 109 -5.23 13.97 4.25
CA GLU A 109 -5.51 14.96 3.21
C GLU A 109 -5.76 14.32 1.85
N ARG A 110 -4.98 13.30 1.48
CA ARG A 110 -5.17 12.57 0.21
C ARG A 110 -6.51 11.86 0.10
N ARG A 111 -7.14 11.49 1.21
CA ARG A 111 -8.47 10.86 1.20
C ARG A 111 -9.54 11.77 0.64
N GLU A 112 -9.44 13.08 0.86
CA GLU A 112 -10.37 14.07 0.34
C GLU A 112 -10.24 14.25 -1.18
N GLY A 113 -9.10 13.89 -1.73
CA GLY A 113 -8.81 13.88 -3.14
C GLY A 113 -7.33 14.11 -3.43
N SER A 114 -6.85 13.49 -4.47
CA SER A 114 -5.42 13.49 -4.81
C SER A 114 -5.15 14.17 -6.14
N ARG A 115 -4.35 15.24 -6.13
CA ARG A 115 -3.69 15.71 -7.35
C ARG A 115 -2.54 14.77 -7.67
N ALA A 116 -2.54 14.20 -8.86
CA ALA A 116 -1.53 13.27 -9.33
C ALA A 116 -0.70 13.86 -10.46
N MET A 117 0.50 13.35 -10.60
CA MET A 117 1.35 13.62 -11.77
C MET A 117 1.95 12.32 -12.30
N THR A 118 2.28 12.31 -13.56
CA THR A 118 3.07 11.24 -14.17
C THR A 118 4.47 11.22 -13.56
N ALA A 119 4.89 10.08 -13.03
CA ALA A 119 6.23 9.92 -12.52
C ALA A 119 7.25 10.05 -13.66
N PRO A 120 8.32 10.85 -13.50
CA PRO A 120 9.40 10.86 -14.47
C PRO A 120 10.02 9.46 -14.64
N ASP A 121 10.37 9.10 -15.86
CA ASP A 121 10.86 7.75 -16.23
C ASP A 121 12.13 7.31 -15.48
N ARG A 122 12.92 8.27 -14.97
CA ARG A 122 14.07 7.99 -14.11
C ARG A 122 13.72 7.42 -12.74
N PHE A 123 12.48 7.57 -12.31
CA PHE A 123 11.98 6.98 -11.06
C PHE A 123 11.18 5.72 -11.40
N ARG A 124 11.69 4.58 -10.99
CA ARG A 124 11.02 3.29 -11.16
C ARG A 124 10.91 2.60 -9.80
N ARG A 125 9.93 1.74 -9.66
CA ARG A 125 9.90 0.80 -8.54
C ARG A 125 10.73 -0.42 -8.89
N ASP A 126 11.66 -0.74 -8.01
CA ASP A 126 12.35 -2.01 -8.07
C ASP A 126 11.41 -3.11 -7.60
N SER A 127 11.42 -4.27 -8.27
CA SER A 127 10.64 -5.44 -7.88
C SER A 127 9.15 -5.13 -7.65
N SER A 128 8.49 -4.53 -8.63
CA SER A 128 7.10 -4.05 -8.52
C SER A 128 6.10 -5.12 -8.08
N GLY A 129 6.35 -6.40 -8.36
CA GLY A 129 5.52 -7.52 -7.89
C GLY A 129 5.58 -7.79 -6.38
N PHE A 130 6.57 -7.24 -5.67
CA PHE A 130 6.81 -7.54 -4.26
C PHE A 130 6.77 -6.28 -3.39
N LYS A 131 6.26 -6.40 -2.17
CA LYS A 131 6.25 -5.32 -1.19
C LYS A 131 7.53 -5.33 -0.35
N SER A 132 8.67 -5.06 -1.02
CA SER A 132 10.00 -5.05 -0.41
C SER A 132 10.31 -3.73 0.28
N THR A 133 11.36 -3.70 1.10
CA THR A 133 11.91 -2.48 1.73
C THR A 133 12.72 -1.62 0.76
N SER A 134 13.03 -2.11 -0.45
CA SER A 134 13.67 -1.35 -1.54
C SER A 134 12.66 -0.39 -2.19
N TYR A 135 12.40 0.73 -1.51
CA TYR A 135 11.33 1.68 -1.88
C TYR A 135 11.86 3.03 -2.38
N PHE A 136 13.16 3.12 -2.68
CA PHE A 136 13.79 4.40 -3.04
C PHE A 136 13.13 5.06 -4.26
N GLY A 137 12.90 4.33 -5.34
CA GLY A 137 12.28 4.88 -6.56
C GLY A 137 10.88 5.46 -6.30
N ALA A 138 10.05 4.75 -5.53
CA ALA A 138 8.72 5.22 -5.16
C ALA A 138 8.78 6.46 -4.25
N VAL A 139 9.68 6.48 -3.28
CA VAL A 139 9.89 7.64 -2.38
C VAL A 139 10.39 8.84 -3.17
N ALA A 140 11.33 8.65 -4.09
CA ALA A 140 11.88 9.72 -4.93
C ALA A 140 10.80 10.32 -5.85
N ALA A 141 9.98 9.47 -6.49
CA ALA A 141 8.85 9.89 -7.31
C ALA A 141 7.82 10.70 -6.49
N LEU A 142 7.44 10.21 -5.30
CA LEU A 142 6.51 10.91 -4.42
C LEU A 142 7.06 12.26 -3.96
N ARG A 143 8.35 12.33 -3.60
CA ARG A 143 8.99 13.60 -3.24
C ARG A 143 8.98 14.59 -4.40
N HIS A 144 9.22 14.11 -5.61
CA HIS A 144 9.16 14.92 -6.83
C HIS A 144 7.73 15.47 -7.03
N ALA A 145 6.72 14.62 -6.93
CA ALA A 145 5.33 15.02 -7.04
C ALA A 145 4.95 16.08 -5.99
N ARG A 146 5.35 15.91 -4.75
CA ARG A 146 5.09 16.87 -3.67
C ARG A 146 5.71 18.24 -3.92
N LYS A 147 6.92 18.28 -4.48
CA LYS A 147 7.55 19.57 -4.87
C LYS A 147 6.76 20.28 -5.98
N ALA A 148 6.06 19.53 -6.82
CA ALA A 148 5.16 20.05 -7.85
C ALA A 148 3.73 20.34 -7.34
N GLY A 149 3.48 20.25 -6.02
CA GLY A 149 2.17 20.45 -5.43
C GLY A 149 1.19 19.29 -5.61
N CYS A 150 1.68 18.13 -6.07
CA CYS A 150 0.89 16.91 -6.23
C CYS A 150 0.98 16.01 -5.00
N HIS A 151 -0.04 15.18 -4.79
CA HIS A 151 -0.13 14.25 -3.66
C HIS A 151 0.37 12.86 -4.00
N GLU A 152 0.40 12.50 -5.29
CA GLU A 152 0.82 11.17 -5.75
C GLU A 152 1.56 11.26 -7.09
N ALA A 153 2.49 10.30 -7.30
CA ALA A 153 3.16 10.10 -8.58
C ALA A 153 2.69 8.77 -9.18
N LEU A 154 2.22 8.80 -10.43
CA LEU A 154 1.71 7.61 -11.13
C LEU A 154 2.78 7.05 -12.06
N PHE A 155 3.09 5.78 -11.89
CA PHE A 155 4.02 5.04 -12.76
C PHE A 155 3.33 4.53 -14.02
N ARG A 156 4.10 4.52 -15.10
CA ARG A 156 3.68 3.97 -16.40
C ARG A 156 4.54 2.78 -16.81
N ASP A 157 3.92 1.91 -17.59
CA ASP A 157 4.58 0.92 -18.44
C ASP A 157 4.14 1.22 -19.88
N GLY A 158 5.06 1.73 -20.70
CA GLY A 158 4.71 2.34 -21.98
C GLY A 158 3.74 3.53 -21.79
N ASP A 159 2.60 3.49 -22.48
CA ASP A 159 1.57 4.53 -22.42
C ASP A 159 0.52 4.26 -21.34
N ALA A 160 0.57 3.10 -20.70
CA ALA A 160 -0.40 2.69 -19.69
C ALA A 160 0.07 3.03 -18.27
N TYR A 161 -0.81 3.60 -17.45
CA TYR A 161 -0.58 3.77 -16.02
C TYR A 161 -0.89 2.47 -15.29
N VAL A 162 0.00 2.09 -14.38
CA VAL A 162 -0.06 0.80 -13.68
C VAL A 162 -0.33 0.93 -12.19
N GLU A 163 0.29 1.90 -11.51
CA GLU A 163 0.10 2.16 -10.08
C GLU A 163 0.59 3.55 -9.66
N GLY A 164 0.29 3.97 -8.44
CA GLY A 164 0.91 5.12 -7.79
C GLY A 164 2.16 4.74 -6.98
N SER A 165 2.89 5.73 -6.49
CA SER A 165 4.10 5.51 -5.68
C SER A 165 3.81 4.76 -4.38
N SER A 166 2.59 4.86 -3.86
CA SER A 166 2.16 4.20 -2.63
C SER A 166 0.74 3.62 -2.68
N THR A 167 0.08 3.67 -3.84
CA THR A 167 -1.32 3.32 -4.05
C THR A 167 -1.49 2.47 -5.29
N ALA A 168 -2.54 1.66 -5.33
CA ALA A 168 -3.06 1.14 -6.57
C ALA A 168 -3.92 2.21 -7.27
N LEU A 169 -4.05 2.10 -8.58
CA LEU A 169 -4.79 3.01 -9.43
C LEU A 169 -5.93 2.26 -10.13
N VAL A 170 -7.13 2.83 -10.11
CA VAL A 170 -8.30 2.28 -10.78
C VAL A 170 -9.02 3.38 -11.55
N ALA A 171 -9.33 3.12 -12.81
CA ALA A 171 -10.19 3.96 -13.64
C ALA A 171 -11.65 3.54 -13.52
N TRP A 172 -12.54 4.53 -13.58
CA TRP A 172 -13.99 4.38 -13.51
C TRP A 172 -14.63 4.74 -14.86
N ASN A 173 -15.00 3.74 -15.63
CA ASN A 173 -15.59 3.91 -16.96
C ASN A 173 -17.10 3.61 -16.93
N GLY A 174 -17.91 4.54 -16.41
CA GLY A 174 -19.36 4.38 -16.35
C GLY A 174 -19.83 3.18 -15.52
N GLY A 175 -19.11 2.84 -14.45
CA GLY A 175 -19.36 1.68 -13.60
C GLY A 175 -18.51 0.45 -13.95
N ARG A 176 -17.79 0.46 -15.07
CA ARG A 176 -16.76 -0.53 -15.37
C ARG A 176 -15.44 -0.07 -14.75
N LEU A 177 -14.77 -0.98 -14.09
CA LEU A 177 -13.49 -0.73 -13.41
C LEU A 177 -12.34 -1.32 -14.22
N ALA A 178 -11.24 -0.59 -14.33
CA ALA A 178 -10.01 -1.07 -14.93
C ALA A 178 -8.81 -0.62 -14.11
N GLY A 179 -7.85 -1.50 -13.95
CA GLY A 179 -6.65 -1.23 -13.15
C GLY A 179 -5.93 -2.52 -12.77
N LEU A 180 -4.98 -2.42 -11.85
CA LEU A 180 -4.21 -3.58 -11.35
C LEU A 180 -3.58 -4.40 -12.48
N GLY A 181 -3.11 -3.72 -13.52
CA GLY A 181 -2.40 -4.35 -14.62
C GLY A 181 -1.07 -4.98 -14.19
N PRO A 182 -0.48 -5.80 -15.06
CA PRO A 182 0.87 -6.31 -14.83
C PRO A 182 1.86 -5.17 -14.65
N GLY A 183 2.90 -5.37 -13.87
CA GLY A 183 3.91 -4.35 -13.55
C GLY A 183 3.62 -3.52 -12.28
N GLY A 184 2.43 -3.63 -11.68
CA GLY A 184 2.12 -3.03 -10.38
C GLY A 184 2.17 -4.04 -9.23
N LEU A 185 2.19 -3.53 -8.00
CA LEU A 185 2.07 -4.35 -6.81
C LEU A 185 0.65 -4.93 -6.69
N PRO A 186 0.47 -6.24 -6.45
CA PRO A 186 -0.83 -6.80 -6.10
C PRO A 186 -1.40 -6.08 -4.86
N SER A 187 -2.47 -5.31 -5.04
CA SER A 187 -2.99 -4.44 -3.99
C SER A 187 -4.13 -5.11 -3.21
N VAL A 188 -3.89 -5.39 -1.93
CA VAL A 188 -4.90 -5.95 -1.04
C VAL A 188 -6.17 -5.09 -0.97
N THR A 189 -6.01 -3.76 -0.85
CA THR A 189 -7.13 -2.83 -0.76
C THR A 189 -7.93 -2.76 -2.06
N ALA A 190 -7.23 -2.77 -3.21
CA ALA A 190 -7.91 -2.71 -4.49
C ALA A 190 -8.62 -4.03 -4.82
N GLU A 191 -8.05 -5.18 -4.46
CA GLU A 191 -8.74 -6.46 -4.56
C GLU A 191 -10.02 -6.51 -3.74
N ALA A 192 -9.98 -5.99 -2.50
CA ALA A 192 -11.15 -5.90 -1.65
C ALA A 192 -12.22 -4.91 -2.17
N PHE A 193 -11.80 -3.84 -2.87
CA PHE A 193 -12.72 -2.94 -3.54
C PHE A 193 -13.39 -3.60 -4.75
N LEU A 194 -12.60 -4.28 -5.58
CA LEU A 194 -13.05 -4.85 -6.84
C LEU A 194 -13.88 -6.13 -6.66
N GLU A 195 -13.70 -6.86 -5.58
CA GLU A 195 -14.40 -8.14 -5.30
C GLU A 195 -14.39 -9.11 -6.50
N GLY A 196 -13.28 -9.15 -7.22
CA GLY A 196 -13.13 -9.96 -8.43
C GLY A 196 -13.68 -9.33 -9.72
N ALA A 197 -14.36 -8.19 -9.62
CA ALA A 197 -14.83 -7.43 -10.78
C ALA A 197 -13.70 -6.56 -11.40
N GLY A 198 -13.96 -6.07 -12.62
CA GLY A 198 -13.05 -5.15 -13.30
C GLY A 198 -12.01 -5.83 -14.19
N GLU A 199 -11.44 -5.04 -15.08
CA GLU A 199 -10.44 -5.47 -16.04
C GLU A 199 -9.02 -5.30 -15.44
N ARG A 200 -8.21 -6.37 -15.49
CA ARG A 200 -6.83 -6.37 -14.98
C ARG A 200 -5.87 -5.92 -16.08
N ARG A 201 -5.68 -4.62 -16.21
CA ARG A 201 -4.79 -4.00 -17.20
C ARG A 201 -4.29 -2.65 -16.74
N GLY A 202 -3.25 -2.15 -17.39
CA GLY A 202 -2.90 -0.75 -17.30
C GLY A 202 -4.00 0.15 -17.87
N VAL A 203 -4.07 1.38 -17.45
CA VAL A 203 -5.11 2.35 -17.80
C VAL A 203 -4.54 3.51 -18.61
N GLY A 204 -5.25 3.90 -19.65
CA GLY A 204 -4.88 5.03 -20.48
C GLY A 204 -5.16 6.38 -19.80
N ARG A 205 -4.43 7.44 -20.23
CA ARG A 205 -4.63 8.81 -19.70
C ARG A 205 -6.09 9.26 -19.80
N GLY A 206 -6.73 9.05 -20.96
CA GLY A 206 -8.12 9.47 -21.17
C GLY A 206 -9.10 8.80 -20.21
N GLU A 207 -8.86 7.53 -19.86
CA GLU A 207 -9.69 6.82 -18.88
C GLU A 207 -9.51 7.41 -17.48
N LEU A 208 -8.29 7.79 -17.10
CA LEU A 208 -8.02 8.44 -15.82
C LEU A 208 -8.70 9.79 -15.70
N LEU A 209 -8.68 10.58 -16.77
CA LEU A 209 -9.36 11.88 -16.82
C LEU A 209 -10.88 11.76 -16.78
N ALA A 210 -11.44 10.69 -17.37
CA ALA A 210 -12.87 10.41 -17.33
C ALA A 210 -13.39 10.01 -15.93
N GLY A 211 -12.49 9.63 -15.02
CA GLY A 211 -12.75 9.34 -13.62
C GLY A 211 -11.81 8.25 -13.12
N SER A 212 -11.13 8.52 -12.02
CA SER A 212 -10.21 7.55 -11.41
C SER A 212 -10.05 7.79 -9.92
N PHE A 213 -9.58 6.77 -9.23
CA PHE A 213 -9.29 6.84 -7.80
C PHE A 213 -8.11 5.95 -7.41
N LEU A 214 -7.53 6.29 -6.29
CA LEU A 214 -6.39 5.62 -5.68
C LEU A 214 -6.85 4.75 -4.52
N LEU A 215 -6.24 3.58 -4.37
CA LEU A 215 -6.53 2.63 -3.31
C LEU A 215 -5.25 2.24 -2.56
N GLY A 216 -5.33 2.20 -1.26
CA GLY A 216 -4.22 1.78 -0.40
C GLY A 216 -4.66 1.64 1.04
N SER A 217 -3.97 0.85 1.84
CA SER A 217 -4.40 0.50 3.19
C SER A 217 -4.70 1.73 4.06
N LEU A 218 -3.84 2.74 4.03
CA LEU A 218 -4.05 3.96 4.84
C LEU A 218 -4.81 5.05 4.09
N THR A 219 -4.67 5.12 2.77
CA THR A 219 -5.45 6.04 1.92
C THR A 219 -6.91 5.59 1.82
N THR A 220 -7.17 4.29 2.03
CA THR A 220 -8.44 3.61 1.78
C THR A 220 -8.84 3.71 0.31
N ALA A 221 -9.67 4.68 -0.06
CA ALA A 221 -9.96 5.04 -1.44
C ALA A 221 -9.98 6.58 -1.55
N ALA A 222 -9.43 7.14 -2.62
CA ALA A 222 -9.36 8.59 -2.80
C ALA A 222 -9.56 8.97 -4.27
N PRO A 223 -10.47 9.89 -4.62
CA PRO A 223 -10.64 10.31 -6.01
C PRO A 223 -9.38 11.05 -6.50
N VAL A 224 -9.02 10.85 -7.76
CA VAL A 224 -8.02 11.68 -8.43
C VAL A 224 -8.70 12.98 -8.88
N LEU A 225 -8.18 14.11 -8.42
CA LEU A 225 -8.70 15.44 -8.74
C LEU A 225 -8.16 16.00 -10.05
N SER A 226 -6.86 15.74 -10.27
CA SER A 226 -6.17 16.15 -11.49
C SER A 226 -4.99 15.23 -11.81
N LEU A 227 -4.65 15.14 -13.08
CA LEU A 227 -3.45 14.45 -13.58
C LEU A 227 -2.63 15.41 -14.44
N ASP A 228 -1.39 15.68 -14.02
CA ASP A 228 -0.47 16.63 -14.68
C ASP A 228 -1.08 18.02 -14.88
N GLY A 229 -1.89 18.48 -13.92
CA GLY A 229 -2.60 19.77 -13.97
C GLY A 229 -3.95 19.76 -14.70
N GLU A 230 -4.29 18.69 -15.42
CA GLU A 230 -5.58 18.52 -16.08
C GLU A 230 -6.61 17.92 -15.13
N GLU A 231 -7.80 18.52 -15.03
CA GLU A 231 -8.85 18.07 -14.12
C GLU A 231 -9.41 16.70 -14.51
N CYS A 232 -9.61 15.83 -13.50
CA CYS A 232 -10.28 14.55 -13.65
C CYS A 232 -11.78 14.67 -13.32
N ALA A 233 -12.61 14.03 -14.11
CA ALA A 233 -14.04 13.94 -13.81
C ALA A 233 -14.26 13.13 -12.52
N ARG A 234 -15.30 13.49 -11.78
CA ARG A 234 -15.69 12.85 -10.52
C ARG A 234 -17.16 12.45 -10.57
N PRO A 235 -17.49 11.39 -11.32
CA PRO A 235 -18.86 10.94 -11.43
C PRO A 235 -19.48 10.68 -10.05
N PRO A 236 -20.72 11.15 -9.77
CA PRO A 236 -21.34 10.95 -8.45
C PRO A 236 -21.44 9.47 -8.03
N ALA A 237 -21.60 8.55 -8.98
CA ALA A 237 -21.64 7.12 -8.71
C ALA A 237 -20.28 6.60 -8.22
N MET A 238 -19.15 7.09 -8.79
CA MET A 238 -17.79 6.78 -8.31
C MET A 238 -17.58 7.28 -6.88
N LEU A 239 -17.97 8.52 -6.58
CA LEU A 239 -17.82 9.08 -5.24
C LEU A 239 -18.63 8.30 -4.20
N ARG A 240 -19.87 7.89 -4.54
CA ARG A 240 -20.66 7.02 -3.65
C ARG A 240 -19.99 5.65 -3.42
N ALA A 241 -19.42 5.05 -4.46
CA ALA A 241 -18.71 3.78 -4.32
C ALA A 241 -17.47 3.90 -3.42
N ILE A 242 -16.71 5.00 -3.55
CA ILE A 242 -15.58 5.31 -2.66
C ILE A 242 -16.04 5.41 -1.21
N GLU A 243 -17.09 6.16 -0.95
CA GLU A 243 -17.58 6.37 0.43
C GLU A 243 -18.15 5.08 1.04
N ALA A 244 -18.94 4.33 0.28
CA ALA A 244 -19.46 3.03 0.72
C ALA A 244 -18.32 2.05 1.06
N PHE A 245 -17.24 2.05 0.29
CA PHE A 245 -16.08 1.21 0.57
C PHE A 245 -15.33 1.64 1.83
N ARG A 246 -15.15 2.94 2.03
CA ARG A 246 -14.52 3.48 3.25
C ARG A 246 -15.30 3.08 4.50
N GLU A 247 -16.63 3.21 4.44
CA GLU A 247 -17.50 2.81 5.54
C GLU A 247 -17.41 1.30 5.79
N ARG A 248 -17.42 0.50 4.74
CA ARG A 248 -17.26 -0.96 4.86
C ARG A 248 -15.94 -1.36 5.52
N LEU A 249 -14.84 -0.71 5.20
CA LEU A 249 -13.54 -0.99 5.86
C LEU A 249 -13.58 -0.69 7.36
N ARG A 250 -14.40 0.28 7.80
CA ARG A 250 -14.51 0.70 9.20
C ARG A 250 -15.50 -0.14 10.00
N SER A 251 -16.57 -0.60 9.37
CA SER A 251 -17.72 -1.19 10.08
C SER A 251 -17.89 -2.69 9.86
N ASP A 252 -17.41 -3.24 8.75
CA ASP A 252 -17.62 -4.66 8.41
C ASP A 252 -16.65 -5.55 9.20
N ALA A 253 -17.22 -6.27 10.18
CA ALA A 253 -16.46 -7.22 11.00
C ALA A 253 -15.81 -8.35 10.19
N ALA A 254 -16.38 -8.72 9.01
CA ALA A 254 -15.79 -9.73 8.14
C ALA A 254 -14.46 -9.29 7.51
N LEU A 255 -14.22 -7.97 7.44
CA LEU A 255 -12.97 -7.40 6.91
C LEU A 255 -11.96 -7.09 8.03
N GLN A 256 -12.28 -7.36 9.29
CA GLN A 256 -11.49 -6.95 10.44
C GLN A 256 -11.12 -8.14 11.32
N LYS A 257 -9.91 -8.13 11.84
CA LYS A 257 -9.44 -9.06 12.87
C LYS A 257 -9.07 -8.31 14.13
N THR A 258 -9.65 -8.66 15.24
CA THR A 258 -9.23 -8.16 16.56
C THR A 258 -7.89 -8.81 16.94
N LEU A 259 -6.92 -8.00 17.30
CA LEU A 259 -5.57 -8.39 17.68
C LEU A 259 -5.34 -8.30 19.18
#